data_188c8e33f1b79f0c8aa0c52403b6addf
#
_entry.id   188c8e33f1b79f0c8aa0c52403b6addf
#
_cell.length_a   1.000
_cell.length_b   1.000
_cell.length_c   1.000
_cell.angle_alpha   90.00
_cell.angle_beta   90.00
_cell.angle_gamma   90.00
#
_symmetry.space_group_name_H-M   'P 1'
#
loop_
_entity.id
_entity.type
_entity.pdbx_description
1 polymer ?
#
loop_
_entity_poly.entity_id
_entity_poly.type
_entity_poly.pdbx_seq_one_letter_code
_entity_poly.pdbx_strand_id
1 'polypeptide(L)'
;METRRLGRTGLEISRLGVGLAEIGGLDLAEAKQAAEVLNLALDSGITFFDTAPCYGNSEQLIGRTIAHRRDEFVLATKAGHVTGGYDGESWTAQTVRDSIDRSLERLRTDHLDIVQLHSCDVDVLERGEVIEVLQEAKQAGKTRFIGYSGDNERALWAVNSGLFDTLQTSFNLVDQDARH
;
A
#
# COMPACT_ATOMS: atom_id res chain seq x y z
N MET A 1 -21.67 -2.22 4.83
CA MET A 1 -21.00 -1.30 3.87
C MET A 1 -21.20 -1.83 2.46
N GLU A 2 -21.40 -0.97 1.44
CA GLU A 2 -21.45 -1.41 0.05
C GLU A 2 -20.04 -1.87 -0.40
N THR A 3 -19.96 -3.01 -1.10
CA THR A 3 -18.71 -3.54 -1.64
C THR A 3 -18.63 -3.38 -3.15
N ARG A 4 -17.42 -3.41 -3.67
CA ARG A 4 -17.12 -3.36 -5.09
C ARG A 4 -15.92 -4.23 -5.40
N ARG A 5 -15.93 -4.81 -6.58
CA ARG A 5 -14.78 -5.49 -7.12
C ARG A 5 -13.71 -4.48 -7.53
N LEU A 6 -12.49 -4.64 -7.04
CA LEU A 6 -11.35 -3.79 -7.36
C LEU A 6 -10.79 -4.18 -8.74
N GLY A 7 -11.39 -3.61 -9.78
CA GLY A 7 -10.98 -3.79 -11.16
C GLY A 7 -10.72 -5.26 -11.53
N ARG A 8 -9.60 -5.51 -12.19
CA ARG A 8 -9.18 -6.85 -12.65
C ARG A 8 -8.61 -7.76 -11.56
N THR A 9 -8.38 -7.24 -10.35
CA THR A 9 -7.80 -8.05 -9.25
C THR A 9 -8.77 -9.14 -8.75
N GLY A 10 -10.06 -8.92 -8.91
CA GLY A 10 -11.09 -9.79 -8.35
C GLY A 10 -11.30 -9.64 -6.84
N LEU A 11 -10.54 -8.78 -6.17
CA LEU A 11 -10.74 -8.48 -4.75
C LEU A 11 -12.06 -7.75 -4.54
N GLU A 12 -12.88 -8.24 -3.62
CA GLU A 12 -14.06 -7.53 -3.14
C GLU A 12 -13.65 -6.62 -1.98
N ILE A 13 -13.83 -5.32 -2.14
CA ILE A 13 -13.48 -4.31 -1.15
C ILE A 13 -14.68 -3.43 -0.81
N SER A 14 -14.71 -2.85 0.37
CA SER A 14 -15.67 -1.79 0.69
C SER A 14 -15.41 -0.56 -0.18
N ARG A 15 -16.46 0.13 -0.62
CA ARG A 15 -16.33 1.38 -1.40
C ARG A 15 -15.61 2.48 -0.66
N LEU A 16 -15.72 2.50 0.66
CA LEU A 16 -14.94 3.35 1.54
C LEU A 16 -13.73 2.55 2.03
N GLY A 17 -12.54 3.04 1.74
CA GLY A 17 -11.29 2.58 2.33
C GLY A 17 -10.85 3.50 3.45
N VAL A 18 -9.91 3.07 4.27
CA VAL A 18 -9.27 3.89 5.29
C VAL A 18 -7.78 4.06 4.99
N GLY A 19 -7.38 5.33 4.84
CA GLY A 19 -5.97 5.72 4.77
C GLY A 19 -5.40 5.81 6.19
N LEU A 20 -4.26 5.19 6.42
CA LEU A 20 -3.71 4.97 7.75
C LEU A 20 -2.41 5.78 8.01
N ALA A 21 -2.23 6.88 7.27
CA ALA A 21 -1.11 7.80 7.52
C ALA A 21 -1.19 8.42 8.91
N GLU A 22 -2.38 8.84 9.34
CA GLU A 22 -2.59 9.56 10.60
C GLU A 22 -2.29 8.71 11.84
N ILE A 23 -2.64 7.42 11.84
CA ILE A 23 -2.29 6.55 12.96
C ILE A 23 -0.77 6.35 13.11
N GLY A 24 -0.02 6.57 12.04
CA GLY A 24 1.44 6.49 12.06
C GLY A 24 2.12 7.54 12.95
N GLY A 25 1.41 8.61 13.29
CA GLY A 25 1.85 9.61 14.27
C GLY A 25 1.74 9.19 15.73
N LEU A 26 1.00 8.12 16.02
CA LEU A 26 0.87 7.58 17.37
C LEU A 26 2.17 6.88 17.82
N ASP A 27 2.49 6.96 19.11
CA ASP A 27 3.54 6.14 19.69
C ASP A 27 3.09 4.66 19.72
N LEU A 28 4.05 3.74 19.64
CA LEU A 28 3.76 2.30 19.76
C LEU A 28 3.19 1.92 21.15
N ALA A 29 3.38 2.76 22.16
CA ALA A 29 2.72 2.64 23.47
C ALA A 29 1.21 2.96 23.40
N GLU A 30 0.78 3.71 22.38
CA GLU A 30 -0.62 4.09 22.13
C GLU A 30 -1.38 3.07 21.29
N ALA A 31 -0.84 1.86 21.14
CA ALA A 31 -1.43 0.79 20.33
C ALA A 31 -2.91 0.50 20.66
N LYS A 32 -3.35 0.79 21.90
CA LYS A 32 -4.76 0.65 22.29
C LYS A 32 -5.66 1.60 21.49
N GLN A 33 -5.25 2.86 21.32
CA GLN A 33 -6.02 3.84 20.53
C GLN A 33 -6.07 3.43 19.05
N ALA A 34 -4.95 2.99 18.49
CA ALA A 34 -4.93 2.46 17.13
C ALA A 34 -5.85 1.24 16.99
N ALA A 35 -5.83 0.31 17.97
CA ALA A 35 -6.70 -0.85 17.98
C ALA A 35 -8.19 -0.48 17.98
N GLU A 36 -8.60 0.50 18.77
CA GLU A 36 -9.98 0.98 18.83
C GLU A 36 -10.45 1.50 17.46
N VAL A 37 -9.64 2.33 16.79
CA VAL A 37 -9.97 2.88 15.46
C VAL A 37 -10.02 1.78 14.41
N LEU A 38 -9.01 0.91 14.36
CA LEU A 38 -8.90 -0.13 13.33
C LEU A 38 -9.99 -1.19 13.47
N ASN A 39 -10.30 -1.62 14.70
CA ASN A 39 -11.40 -2.56 14.94
C ASN A 39 -12.75 -1.92 14.62
N LEU A 40 -12.99 -0.67 15.02
CA LEU A 40 -14.22 0.04 14.68
C LEU A 40 -14.42 0.15 13.16
N ALA A 41 -13.36 0.41 12.39
CA ALA A 41 -13.41 0.44 10.94
C ALA A 41 -13.85 -0.92 10.37
N LEU A 42 -13.21 -2.02 10.80
CA LEU A 42 -13.59 -3.38 10.39
C LEU A 42 -15.02 -3.74 10.80
N ASP A 43 -15.40 -3.49 12.04
CA ASP A 43 -16.73 -3.79 12.57
C ASP A 43 -17.82 -2.97 11.87
N SER A 44 -17.47 -1.81 11.31
CA SER A 44 -18.34 -0.98 10.46
C SER A 44 -18.41 -1.45 9.00
N GLY A 45 -17.68 -2.51 8.65
CA GLY A 45 -17.63 -3.09 7.30
C GLY A 45 -16.69 -2.37 6.33
N ILE A 46 -15.71 -1.59 6.83
CA ILE A 46 -14.63 -1.05 6.01
C ILE A 46 -13.56 -2.15 5.92
N THR A 47 -13.34 -2.67 4.71
CA THR A 47 -12.45 -3.81 4.46
C THR A 47 -11.25 -3.48 3.58
N PHE A 48 -11.05 -2.22 3.21
CA PHE A 48 -9.90 -1.78 2.43
C PHE A 48 -9.03 -0.83 3.24
N PHE A 49 -7.82 -1.27 3.57
CA PHE A 49 -6.86 -0.55 4.40
C PHE A 49 -5.63 -0.20 3.59
N ASP A 50 -5.26 1.09 3.59
CA ASP A 50 -4.11 1.63 2.86
C ASP A 50 -3.09 2.23 3.82
N THR A 51 -1.88 1.73 3.77
CA THR A 51 -0.74 2.20 4.57
C THR A 51 0.52 2.39 3.70
N ALA A 52 1.63 2.75 4.33
CA ALA A 52 2.95 2.80 3.71
C ALA A 52 4.06 2.74 4.77
N PRO A 53 5.28 2.27 4.41
CA PRO A 53 6.45 2.29 5.31
C PRO A 53 6.84 3.68 5.78
N CYS A 54 6.56 4.72 4.98
CA CYS A 54 6.85 6.12 5.32
C CYS A 54 5.80 6.77 6.23
N TYR A 55 4.74 6.08 6.60
CA TYR A 55 3.72 6.58 7.52
C TYR A 55 4.06 6.27 8.99
N GLY A 56 5.27 6.60 9.42
CA GLY A 56 5.71 6.45 10.80
C GLY A 56 5.51 5.04 11.35
N ASN A 57 4.72 4.90 12.40
CA ASN A 57 4.44 3.64 13.07
C ASN A 57 3.23 2.86 12.49
N SER A 58 2.61 3.33 11.39
CA SER A 58 1.35 2.79 10.89
C SER A 58 1.39 1.27 10.67
N GLU A 59 2.36 0.76 9.91
CA GLU A 59 2.49 -0.68 9.66
C GLU A 59 2.68 -1.49 10.96
N GLN A 60 3.48 -0.99 11.89
CA GLN A 60 3.72 -1.66 13.17
C GLN A 60 2.46 -1.66 14.05
N LEU A 61 1.69 -0.58 14.05
CA LEU A 61 0.42 -0.50 14.79
C LEU A 61 -0.62 -1.45 14.21
N ILE A 62 -0.76 -1.53 12.89
CA ILE A 62 -1.63 -2.51 12.23
C ILE A 62 -1.24 -3.93 12.65
N GLY A 63 0.04 -4.28 12.51
CA GLY A 63 0.54 -5.62 12.85
C GLY A 63 0.42 -5.99 14.33
N ARG A 64 0.45 -4.99 15.24
CA ARG A 64 0.28 -5.23 16.68
C ARG A 64 -1.18 -5.39 17.11
N THR A 65 -2.10 -4.80 16.36
CA THR A 65 -3.48 -4.62 16.83
C THR A 65 -4.49 -5.51 16.10
N ILE A 66 -4.39 -5.65 14.77
CA ILE A 66 -5.38 -6.37 13.96
C ILE A 66 -4.82 -7.49 13.09
N ALA A 67 -3.54 -7.87 13.24
CA ALA A 67 -2.98 -8.99 12.47
C ALA A 67 -3.76 -10.31 12.67
N HIS A 68 -4.38 -10.51 13.85
CA HIS A 68 -5.22 -11.67 14.13
C HIS A 68 -6.55 -11.69 13.33
N ARG A 69 -6.90 -10.57 12.69
CA ARG A 69 -8.07 -10.40 11.81
C ARG A 69 -7.69 -10.28 10.33
N ARG A 70 -6.47 -10.74 9.97
CA ARG A 70 -5.86 -10.50 8.63
C ARG A 70 -6.78 -10.87 7.46
N ASP A 71 -7.57 -11.93 7.61
CA ASP A 71 -8.47 -12.44 6.57
C ASP A 71 -9.74 -11.60 6.39
N GLU A 72 -9.99 -10.60 7.25
CA GLU A 72 -11.19 -9.78 7.19
C GLU A 72 -11.01 -8.52 6.33
N PHE A 73 -9.77 -8.22 5.87
CA PHE A 73 -9.49 -7.00 5.12
C PHE A 73 -8.47 -7.19 4.01
N VAL A 74 -8.57 -6.35 3.01
CA VAL A 74 -7.59 -6.18 1.95
C VAL A 74 -6.61 -5.10 2.37
N LEU A 75 -5.32 -5.43 2.37
CA LEU A 75 -4.24 -4.56 2.84
C LEU A 75 -3.39 -4.11 1.66
N ALA A 76 -3.36 -2.81 1.42
CA ALA A 76 -2.46 -2.16 0.50
C ALA A 76 -1.34 -1.46 1.28
N THR A 77 -0.10 -1.65 0.87
CA THR A 77 1.06 -0.88 1.32
C THR A 77 1.89 -0.41 0.14
N LYS A 78 2.97 0.30 0.41
CA LYS A 78 3.76 0.94 -0.64
C LYS A 78 5.24 0.62 -0.47
N ALA A 79 6.04 0.83 -1.52
CA ALA A 79 7.48 0.58 -1.51
C ALA A 79 8.24 1.64 -2.32
N GLY A 80 9.54 1.79 -2.03
CA GLY A 80 10.46 2.59 -2.82
C GLY A 80 11.15 3.72 -2.07
N HIS A 81 10.50 4.34 -1.08
CA HIS A 81 11.13 5.36 -0.25
C HIS A 81 12.08 4.77 0.81
N VAL A 82 13.18 5.45 1.05
CA VAL A 82 14.04 5.22 2.22
C VAL A 82 13.33 5.77 3.46
N THR A 83 13.12 4.93 4.46
CA THR A 83 12.38 5.29 5.68
C THR A 83 12.93 4.58 6.91
N GLY A 84 12.68 5.15 8.09
CA GLY A 84 12.93 4.47 9.37
C GLY A 84 14.38 4.10 9.63
N GLY A 85 15.34 4.94 9.21
CA GLY A 85 16.77 4.71 9.43
C GLY A 85 17.38 3.66 8.49
N TYR A 86 16.68 3.25 7.45
CA TYR A 86 17.26 2.39 6.42
C TYR A 86 18.37 3.12 5.66
N ASP A 87 19.53 2.49 5.56
CA ASP A 87 20.68 3.02 4.82
C ASP A 87 20.64 2.49 3.38
N GLY A 88 20.25 3.35 2.46
CA GLY A 88 20.14 3.00 1.04
C GLY A 88 19.67 4.18 0.21
N GLU A 89 19.50 3.96 -1.07
CA GLU A 89 19.00 4.95 -2.02
C GLU A 89 17.57 4.61 -2.42
N SER A 90 16.68 5.62 -2.44
CA SER A 90 15.29 5.45 -2.90
C SER A 90 15.24 4.95 -4.35
N TRP A 91 14.24 4.13 -4.65
CA TRP A 91 13.96 3.66 -6.01
C TRP A 91 15.05 2.76 -6.62
N THR A 92 15.84 2.10 -5.78
CA THR A 92 16.69 0.98 -6.23
C THR A 92 15.95 -0.35 -6.04
N ALA A 93 16.32 -1.36 -6.85
CA ALA A 93 15.77 -2.71 -6.71
C ALA A 93 15.95 -3.27 -5.29
N GLN A 94 17.11 -3.02 -4.66
CA GLN A 94 17.38 -3.47 -3.30
C GLN A 94 16.48 -2.79 -2.28
N THR A 95 16.31 -1.46 -2.36
CA THR A 95 15.45 -0.70 -1.44
C THR A 95 13.99 -1.15 -1.55
N VAL A 96 13.48 -1.41 -2.76
CA VAL A 96 12.11 -1.92 -2.94
C VAL A 96 11.96 -3.31 -2.33
N ARG A 97 12.92 -4.21 -2.56
CA ARG A 97 12.91 -5.58 -1.99
C ARG A 97 12.90 -5.55 -0.47
N ASP A 98 13.81 -4.80 0.13
CA ASP A 98 13.93 -4.68 1.58
C ASP A 98 12.71 -3.97 2.20
N SER A 99 12.10 -3.03 1.48
CA SER A 99 10.87 -2.36 1.89
C SER A 99 9.72 -3.35 2.02
N ILE A 100 9.55 -4.25 1.04
CA ILE A 100 8.50 -5.28 1.05
C ILE A 100 8.72 -6.24 2.23
N ASP A 101 9.94 -6.72 2.43
CA ASP A 101 10.24 -7.66 3.51
C ASP A 101 10.03 -7.04 4.90
N ARG A 102 10.43 -5.79 5.09
CA ARG A 102 10.15 -5.04 6.33
C ARG A 102 8.65 -4.79 6.53
N SER A 103 7.90 -4.54 5.46
CA SER A 103 6.44 -4.38 5.57
C SER A 103 5.76 -5.65 6.05
N LEU A 104 6.13 -6.82 5.51
CA LEU A 104 5.63 -8.12 5.98
C LEU A 104 5.92 -8.34 7.47
N GLU A 105 7.15 -8.02 7.90
CA GLU A 105 7.58 -8.15 9.29
C GLU A 105 6.81 -7.21 10.23
N ARG A 106 6.68 -5.92 9.88
CA ARG A 106 5.96 -4.91 10.67
C ARG A 106 4.47 -5.19 10.77
N LEU A 107 3.87 -5.60 9.67
CA LEU A 107 2.45 -5.95 9.56
C LEU A 107 2.12 -7.32 10.15
N ARG A 108 3.16 -8.14 10.48
CA ARG A 108 3.03 -9.49 11.04
C ARG A 108 2.16 -10.40 10.18
N THR A 109 2.42 -10.41 8.90
CA THR A 109 1.69 -11.20 7.90
C THR A 109 2.67 -11.87 6.95
N ASP A 110 2.29 -12.99 6.38
CA ASP A 110 3.07 -13.71 5.39
C ASP A 110 2.82 -13.20 3.95
N HIS A 111 1.77 -12.41 3.75
CA HIS A 111 1.44 -11.84 2.45
C HIS A 111 0.76 -10.47 2.55
N LEU A 112 0.93 -9.69 1.51
CA LEU A 112 0.25 -8.43 1.25
C LEU A 112 -0.79 -8.63 0.15
N ASP A 113 -1.89 -7.89 0.16
CA ASP A 113 -2.81 -7.96 -0.96
C ASP A 113 -2.33 -7.12 -2.12
N ILE A 114 -1.87 -5.90 -1.84
CA ILE A 114 -1.38 -4.97 -2.86
C ILE A 114 -0.09 -4.30 -2.37
N VAL A 115 0.94 -4.30 -3.21
CA VAL A 115 2.13 -3.45 -3.03
C VAL A 115 2.22 -2.47 -4.18
N GLN A 116 2.36 -1.19 -3.86
CA GLN A 116 2.41 -0.11 -4.84
C GLN A 116 3.77 0.58 -4.85
N LEU A 117 4.30 0.96 -6.00
CA LEU A 117 5.37 1.95 -6.07
C LEU A 117 4.82 3.31 -5.63
N HIS A 118 5.54 4.00 -4.74
CA HIS A 118 5.04 5.19 -4.05
C HIS A 118 5.53 6.50 -4.68
N SER A 119 4.90 6.92 -5.76
CA SER A 119 5.14 8.22 -6.42
C SER A 119 6.54 8.38 -7.03
N CYS A 120 7.16 7.30 -7.52
CA CYS A 120 8.40 7.42 -8.25
C CYS A 120 8.21 8.11 -9.60
N ASP A 121 9.28 8.70 -10.10
CA ASP A 121 9.27 9.43 -11.37
C ASP A 121 9.25 8.49 -12.58
N VAL A 122 8.87 9.03 -13.75
CA VAL A 122 8.74 8.27 -15.00
C VAL A 122 10.06 7.61 -15.39
N ASP A 123 11.20 8.30 -15.19
CA ASP A 123 12.52 7.75 -15.49
C ASP A 123 12.86 6.50 -14.66
N VAL A 124 12.38 6.42 -13.41
CA VAL A 124 12.49 5.22 -12.56
C VAL A 124 11.62 4.09 -13.13
N LEU A 125 10.39 4.42 -13.54
CA LEU A 125 9.45 3.45 -14.11
C LEU A 125 9.98 2.89 -15.45
N GLU A 126 10.58 3.74 -16.29
CA GLU A 126 11.15 3.35 -17.59
C GLU A 126 12.38 2.44 -17.46
N ARG A 127 13.18 2.59 -16.42
CA ARG A 127 14.29 1.66 -16.14
C ARG A 127 13.80 0.24 -15.83
N GLY A 128 12.59 0.11 -15.29
CA GLY A 128 11.93 -1.18 -15.08
C GLY A 128 12.36 -1.96 -13.85
N GLU A 129 13.56 -1.73 -13.30
CA GLU A 129 14.16 -2.53 -12.21
C GLU A 129 13.26 -2.67 -10.99
N VAL A 130 12.60 -1.57 -10.58
CA VAL A 130 11.70 -1.57 -9.42
C VAL A 130 10.39 -2.32 -9.71
N ILE A 131 9.96 -2.34 -10.97
CA ILE A 131 8.78 -3.09 -11.41
C ILE A 131 9.08 -4.58 -11.43
N GLU A 132 10.27 -4.97 -11.90
CA GLU A 132 10.74 -6.36 -11.87
C GLU A 132 10.73 -6.91 -10.44
N VAL A 133 11.21 -6.13 -9.45
CA VAL A 133 11.15 -6.52 -8.02
C VAL A 133 9.72 -6.73 -7.52
N LEU A 134 8.77 -5.89 -7.93
CA LEU A 134 7.36 -6.12 -7.58
C LEU A 134 6.83 -7.41 -8.21
N GLN A 135 7.20 -7.71 -9.46
CA GLN A 135 6.80 -8.94 -10.14
C GLN A 135 7.42 -10.17 -9.47
N GLU A 136 8.70 -10.10 -9.08
CA GLU A 136 9.37 -11.14 -8.28
C GLU A 136 8.64 -11.39 -6.94
N ALA A 137 8.28 -10.31 -6.24
CA ALA A 137 7.54 -10.40 -4.98
C ALA A 137 6.15 -11.05 -5.17
N LYS A 138 5.48 -10.76 -6.28
CA LYS A 138 4.21 -11.39 -6.66
C LYS A 138 4.40 -12.88 -6.97
N GLN A 139 5.43 -13.25 -7.73
CA GLN A 139 5.75 -14.65 -8.02
C GLN A 139 6.12 -15.44 -6.78
N ALA A 140 6.82 -14.81 -5.83
CA ALA A 140 7.18 -15.40 -4.54
C ALA A 140 6.01 -15.50 -3.54
N GLY A 141 4.84 -14.99 -3.89
CA GLY A 141 3.66 -14.97 -3.01
C GLY A 141 3.69 -13.92 -1.89
N LYS A 142 4.68 -13.04 -1.88
CA LYS A 142 4.78 -11.94 -0.90
C LYS A 142 3.68 -10.89 -1.09
N THR A 143 3.18 -10.72 -2.31
CA THR A 143 2.02 -9.89 -2.62
C THR A 143 1.12 -10.58 -3.65
N ARG A 144 -0.17 -10.34 -3.57
CA ARG A 144 -1.13 -10.87 -4.55
C ARG A 144 -1.18 -10.02 -5.83
N PHE A 145 -1.10 -8.71 -5.66
CA PHE A 145 -1.19 -7.74 -6.76
C PHE A 145 -0.14 -6.65 -6.60
N ILE A 146 0.24 -6.06 -7.73
CA ILE A 146 1.18 -4.95 -7.78
C ILE A 146 0.49 -3.70 -8.32
N GLY A 147 0.89 -2.53 -7.83
CA GLY A 147 0.27 -1.28 -8.19
C GLY A 147 1.22 -0.10 -8.28
N TYR A 148 0.66 1.00 -8.70
CA TYR A 148 1.30 2.30 -8.67
C TYR A 148 0.43 3.28 -7.86
N SER A 149 1.06 4.10 -7.03
CA SER A 149 0.41 5.20 -6.31
C SER A 149 1.09 6.51 -6.67
N GLY A 150 0.35 7.42 -7.28
CA GLY A 150 0.84 8.74 -7.71
C GLY A 150 -0.11 9.40 -8.71
N ASP A 151 0.26 10.59 -9.17
CA ASP A 151 -0.60 11.49 -9.91
C ASP A 151 0.01 11.89 -11.26
N ASN A 152 -0.77 12.59 -12.06
CA ASN A 152 -0.39 13.25 -13.30
C ASN A 152 0.26 12.30 -14.34
N GLU A 153 1.32 12.76 -15.00
CA GLU A 153 2.01 12.01 -16.06
C GLU A 153 2.52 10.64 -15.61
N ARG A 154 2.89 10.50 -14.34
CA ARG A 154 3.34 9.24 -13.75
C ARG A 154 2.21 8.22 -13.67
N ALA A 155 1.04 8.67 -13.22
CA ALA A 155 -0.16 7.82 -13.20
C ALA A 155 -0.58 7.41 -14.61
N LEU A 156 -0.54 8.35 -15.56
CA LEU A 156 -0.82 8.10 -16.97
C LEU A 156 0.16 7.09 -17.57
N TRP A 157 1.47 7.23 -17.28
CA TRP A 157 2.47 6.24 -17.69
C TRP A 157 2.15 4.85 -17.12
N ALA A 158 1.85 4.77 -15.83
CA ALA A 158 1.54 3.51 -15.17
C ALA A 158 0.31 2.80 -15.80
N VAL A 159 -0.74 3.55 -16.13
CA VAL A 159 -1.92 3.01 -16.83
C VAL A 159 -1.55 2.51 -18.23
N ASN A 160 -0.84 3.32 -19.01
CA ASN A 160 -0.49 3.01 -20.39
C ASN A 160 0.50 1.84 -20.52
N SER A 161 1.36 1.65 -19.53
CA SER A 161 2.31 0.54 -19.49
C SER A 161 1.62 -0.83 -19.42
N GLY A 162 0.42 -0.90 -18.81
CA GLY A 162 -0.29 -2.15 -18.57
C GLY A 162 0.37 -3.10 -17.57
N LEU A 163 1.47 -2.68 -16.91
CA LEU A 163 2.30 -3.51 -16.04
C LEU A 163 1.72 -3.68 -14.63
N PHE A 164 0.84 -2.76 -14.20
CA PHE A 164 0.28 -2.75 -12.86
C PHE A 164 -1.16 -3.29 -12.82
N ASP A 165 -1.51 -3.97 -11.74
CA ASP A 165 -2.86 -4.48 -11.49
C ASP A 165 -3.80 -3.38 -10.97
N THR A 166 -3.25 -2.38 -10.23
CA THR A 166 -3.99 -1.29 -9.59
C THR A 166 -3.30 0.06 -9.77
N LEU A 167 -4.11 1.12 -9.78
CA LEU A 167 -3.67 2.51 -9.68
C LEU A 167 -4.35 3.18 -8.49
N GLN A 168 -3.60 3.92 -7.70
CA GLN A 168 -4.09 4.85 -6.68
C GLN A 168 -3.66 6.26 -7.08
N THR A 169 -4.64 7.16 -7.27
CA THR A 169 -4.40 8.54 -7.67
C THR A 169 -5.37 9.48 -6.96
N SER A 170 -5.01 10.74 -6.87
CA SER A 170 -5.85 11.78 -6.28
C SER A 170 -7.09 12.03 -7.13
N PHE A 171 -8.24 12.09 -6.48
CA PHE A 171 -9.48 12.54 -7.10
C PHE A 171 -10.42 13.11 -6.03
N ASN A 172 -10.77 14.39 -6.14
CA ASN A 172 -11.63 15.05 -5.16
C ASN A 172 -12.39 16.23 -5.79
N LEU A 173 -13.05 17.04 -4.99
CA LEU A 173 -13.85 18.18 -5.49
C LEU A 173 -13.03 19.26 -6.19
N VAL A 174 -11.76 19.42 -5.81
CA VAL A 174 -10.85 20.46 -6.34
C VAL A 174 -9.85 19.91 -7.34
N ASP A 175 -9.47 18.64 -7.19
CA ASP A 175 -8.55 17.93 -8.06
C ASP A 175 -9.30 16.84 -8.82
N GLN A 176 -9.42 16.98 -10.12
CA GLN A 176 -10.12 16.06 -11.01
C GLN A 176 -9.29 15.66 -12.23
N ASP A 177 -7.98 15.89 -12.18
CA ASP A 177 -7.07 15.65 -13.32
C ASP A 177 -7.07 14.16 -13.72
N ALA A 178 -7.22 13.24 -12.75
CA ALA A 178 -7.35 11.80 -13.03
C ALA A 178 -8.60 11.39 -13.85
N ARG A 179 -9.47 12.36 -14.19
CA ARG A 179 -10.68 12.13 -15.01
C ARG A 179 -10.38 12.05 -16.51
N HIS A 180 -9.27 12.58 -16.93
CA HIS A 180 -8.85 12.74 -18.33
C HIS A 180 -7.64 11.89 -18.66
#